data_2435826d030677ae8ba2e74e529c8e67
#
_entry.id   2435826d030677ae8ba2e74e529c8e67
#
_cell.length_a   1.000
_cell.length_b   1.000
_cell.length_c   1.000
_cell.angle_alpha   90.00
_cell.angle_beta   90.00
_cell.angle_gamma   90.00
#
_symmetry.space_group_name_H-M   'P 1'
#
loop_
_entity.id
_entity.type
_entity.pdbx_description
1 polymer ?
#
loop_
_entity_poly.entity_id
_entity_poly.type
_entity_poly.pdbx_seq_one_letter_code
_entity_poly.pdbx_strand_id
1 'polypeptide(L)'
;MTIRVLAVDDHPVVRTGIRAMIANESDMSVVAEAGDGNEAAALYEAQKPDVVLMDLRMPKADGIAAIRAITAAHPEARIIALTSYEGDADIYRALDAGACGYLIKDMLGTQVVNAVRTAAAGKRVIPPEVATRLAEFTPRLDLTPREVEVLRLTAKGLGNRDIARVIGRTEETVKVHLKHVMAKLDVTGRTEAVTLAIQRGIIHLDD
;
A
#
# COMPACT_ATOMS: atom_id res chain seq x y z
N MET A 1 -15.11 -23.92 -12.29
CA MET A 1 -14.39 -22.78 -12.89
C MET A 1 -13.12 -22.60 -12.12
N THR A 2 -11.97 -22.46 -12.76
CA THR A 2 -10.68 -22.26 -12.09
C THR A 2 -10.48 -20.76 -11.86
N ILE A 3 -10.20 -20.34 -10.63
CA ILE A 3 -9.93 -18.93 -10.27
C ILE A 3 -8.58 -18.51 -10.88
N ARG A 4 -8.59 -17.47 -11.68
CA ARG A 4 -7.45 -16.92 -12.39
C ARG A 4 -6.79 -15.82 -11.56
N VAL A 5 -5.54 -16.00 -11.15
CA VAL A 5 -4.83 -15.08 -10.26
C VAL A 5 -3.71 -14.37 -11.00
N LEU A 6 -3.63 -13.04 -10.87
CA LEU A 6 -2.46 -12.24 -11.24
C LEU A 6 -1.66 -11.94 -9.96
N ALA A 7 -0.38 -12.32 -9.94
CA ALA A 7 0.52 -12.04 -8.82
C ALA A 7 1.46 -10.87 -9.16
N VAL A 8 1.42 -9.82 -8.35
CA VAL A 8 2.21 -8.59 -8.56
C VAL A 8 3.06 -8.30 -7.35
N ASP A 9 4.37 -8.38 -7.50
CA ASP A 9 5.35 -8.12 -6.45
C ASP A 9 6.73 -7.89 -7.12
N ASP A 10 7.53 -6.94 -6.66
CA ASP A 10 8.87 -6.72 -7.22
C ASP A 10 9.90 -7.78 -6.77
N HIS A 11 9.57 -8.54 -5.70
CA HIS A 11 10.41 -9.62 -5.19
C HIS A 11 10.10 -10.96 -5.88
N PRO A 12 11.01 -11.52 -6.71
CA PRO A 12 10.78 -12.79 -7.41
C PRO A 12 10.49 -13.97 -6.46
N VAL A 13 11.08 -13.96 -5.26
CA VAL A 13 10.89 -15.02 -4.26
C VAL A 13 9.43 -15.04 -3.77
N VAL A 14 8.82 -13.87 -3.55
CA VAL A 14 7.41 -13.76 -3.13
C VAL A 14 6.50 -14.28 -4.24
N ARG A 15 6.70 -13.87 -5.49
CA ARG A 15 5.92 -14.39 -6.62
C ARG A 15 6.04 -15.91 -6.77
N THR A 16 7.27 -16.44 -6.64
CA THR A 16 7.50 -17.90 -6.66
C THR A 16 6.75 -18.59 -5.53
N GLY A 17 6.77 -18.02 -4.32
CA GLY A 17 6.03 -18.55 -3.17
C GLY A 17 4.51 -18.55 -3.41
N ILE A 18 3.95 -17.44 -3.88
CA ILE A 18 2.51 -17.32 -4.24
C ILE A 18 2.15 -18.38 -5.30
N ARG A 19 2.95 -18.50 -6.37
CA ARG A 19 2.71 -19.48 -7.42
C ARG A 19 2.73 -20.92 -6.87
N ALA A 20 3.69 -21.25 -6.02
CA ALA A 20 3.80 -22.59 -5.44
C ALA A 20 2.59 -22.91 -4.55
N MET A 21 2.12 -21.96 -3.73
CA MET A 21 0.94 -22.14 -2.89
C MET A 21 -0.32 -22.35 -3.72
N ILE A 22 -0.52 -21.53 -4.76
CA ILE A 22 -1.69 -21.63 -5.65
C ILE A 22 -1.64 -22.89 -6.52
N ALA A 23 -0.47 -23.32 -6.98
CA ALA A 23 -0.31 -24.54 -7.79
C ALA A 23 -0.71 -25.82 -7.04
N ASN A 24 -0.73 -25.83 -5.72
CA ASN A 24 -1.20 -26.95 -4.91
C ASN A 24 -2.73 -27.07 -4.85
N GLU A 25 -3.45 -26.07 -5.36
CA GLU A 25 -4.91 -26.02 -5.34
C GLU A 25 -5.48 -26.34 -6.73
N SER A 26 -6.49 -27.24 -6.79
CA SER A 26 -7.09 -27.65 -8.06
C SER A 26 -8.08 -26.64 -8.63
N ASP A 27 -8.52 -25.68 -7.82
CA ASP A 27 -9.57 -24.72 -8.14
C ASP A 27 -9.03 -23.32 -8.52
N MET A 28 -7.69 -23.14 -8.57
CA MET A 28 -7.09 -21.85 -8.93
C MET A 28 -5.76 -21.99 -9.67
N SER A 29 -5.35 -20.94 -10.39
CA SER A 29 -4.08 -20.89 -11.11
C SER A 29 -3.55 -19.47 -11.22
N VAL A 30 -2.23 -19.29 -11.15
CA VAL A 30 -1.56 -18.02 -11.50
C VAL A 30 -1.48 -17.93 -13.02
N VAL A 31 -2.18 -16.96 -13.61
CA VAL A 31 -2.25 -16.78 -15.06
C VAL A 31 -1.24 -15.76 -15.58
N ALA A 32 -0.74 -14.89 -14.70
CA ALA A 32 0.34 -13.95 -15.02
C ALA A 32 1.05 -13.49 -13.73
N GLU A 33 2.28 -13.01 -13.90
CA GLU A 33 3.08 -12.39 -12.86
C GLU A 33 3.59 -11.03 -13.35
N ALA A 34 3.64 -10.02 -12.48
CA ALA A 34 4.19 -8.70 -12.76
C ALA A 34 5.20 -8.28 -11.70
N GLY A 35 6.19 -7.50 -12.09
CA GLY A 35 7.20 -6.95 -11.20
C GLY A 35 6.98 -5.46 -10.85
N ASP A 36 6.01 -4.79 -11.47
CA ASP A 36 5.65 -3.41 -11.18
C ASP A 36 4.18 -3.10 -11.52
N GLY A 37 3.70 -1.94 -11.05
CA GLY A 37 2.30 -1.54 -11.20
C GLY A 37 1.87 -1.24 -12.64
N ASN A 38 2.78 -0.79 -13.52
CA ASN A 38 2.45 -0.53 -14.92
C ASN A 38 2.26 -1.85 -15.68
N GLU A 39 3.16 -2.81 -15.45
CA GLU A 39 3.03 -4.16 -15.98
C GLU A 39 1.75 -4.84 -15.49
N ALA A 40 1.41 -4.64 -14.19
CA ALA A 40 0.19 -5.17 -13.61
C ALA A 40 -1.07 -4.70 -14.31
N ALA A 41 -1.19 -3.41 -14.61
CA ALA A 41 -2.35 -2.85 -15.32
C ALA A 41 -2.47 -3.42 -16.75
N ALA A 42 -1.35 -3.52 -17.49
CA ALA A 42 -1.33 -4.10 -18.83
C ALA A 42 -1.72 -5.59 -18.83
N LEU A 43 -1.20 -6.36 -17.85
CA LEU A 43 -1.53 -7.79 -17.71
C LEU A 43 -2.97 -8.00 -17.22
N TYR A 44 -3.51 -7.11 -16.40
CA TYR A 44 -4.93 -7.15 -16.03
C TYR A 44 -5.82 -7.10 -17.27
N GLU A 45 -5.57 -6.12 -18.17
CA GLU A 45 -6.32 -5.99 -19.43
C GLU A 45 -6.20 -7.23 -20.32
N ALA A 46 -4.97 -7.75 -20.47
CA ALA A 46 -4.69 -8.87 -21.36
C ALA A 46 -5.24 -10.21 -20.85
N GLN A 47 -5.15 -10.44 -19.55
CA GLN A 47 -5.44 -11.73 -18.92
C GLN A 47 -6.82 -11.80 -18.26
N LYS A 48 -7.44 -10.67 -17.94
CA LYS A 48 -8.73 -10.60 -17.23
C LYS A 48 -8.76 -11.57 -16.03
N PRO A 49 -7.86 -11.40 -15.04
CA PRO A 49 -7.82 -12.28 -13.86
C PRO A 49 -9.07 -12.08 -12.99
N ASP A 50 -9.45 -13.13 -12.27
CA ASP A 50 -10.56 -13.07 -11.30
C ASP A 50 -10.13 -12.37 -10.01
N VAL A 51 -8.83 -12.50 -9.64
CA VAL A 51 -8.26 -11.90 -8.43
C VAL A 51 -6.84 -11.42 -8.74
N VAL A 52 -6.49 -10.25 -8.24
CA VAL A 52 -5.12 -9.70 -8.26
C VAL A 52 -4.57 -9.69 -6.83
N LEU A 53 -3.37 -10.22 -6.66
CA LEU A 53 -2.55 -10.05 -5.46
C LEU A 53 -1.54 -8.95 -5.76
N MET A 54 -1.66 -7.79 -5.14
CA MET A 54 -0.92 -6.58 -5.48
C MET A 54 -0.04 -6.11 -4.33
N ASP A 55 1.27 -6.17 -4.51
CA ASP A 55 2.19 -5.50 -3.60
C ASP A 55 1.97 -3.98 -3.65
N LEU A 56 1.92 -3.36 -2.47
CA LEU A 56 1.80 -1.91 -2.37
C LEU A 56 3.12 -1.19 -2.64
N ARG A 57 4.26 -1.86 -2.43
CA ARG A 57 5.58 -1.23 -2.48
C ARG A 57 6.45 -1.83 -3.56
N MET A 58 6.52 -1.11 -4.66
CA MET A 58 7.36 -1.48 -5.80
C MET A 58 8.15 -0.25 -6.29
N PRO A 59 9.44 -0.40 -6.66
CA PRO A 59 10.34 0.74 -6.92
C PRO A 59 9.93 1.64 -8.09
N LYS A 60 9.22 1.12 -9.09
CA LYS A 60 8.93 1.83 -10.35
C LYS A 60 7.52 2.38 -10.46
N ALA A 61 6.58 1.76 -9.79
CA ALA A 61 5.18 2.18 -9.81
C ALA A 61 4.50 1.74 -8.51
N ASP A 62 3.96 2.70 -7.78
CA ASP A 62 3.23 2.50 -6.53
C ASP A 62 2.03 1.57 -6.77
N GLY A 63 1.96 0.49 -6.00
CA GLY A 63 0.84 -0.47 -6.07
C GLY A 63 -0.51 0.17 -5.80
N ILE A 64 -0.57 1.21 -4.95
CA ILE A 64 -1.80 1.99 -4.71
C ILE A 64 -2.25 2.71 -5.98
N ALA A 65 -1.31 3.30 -6.73
CA ALA A 65 -1.61 3.93 -8.01
C ALA A 65 -2.10 2.90 -9.04
N ALA A 66 -1.50 1.71 -9.08
CA ALA A 66 -1.94 0.61 -9.94
C ALA A 66 -3.35 0.11 -9.55
N ILE A 67 -3.65 -0.06 -8.26
CA ILE A 67 -5.00 -0.41 -7.78
C ILE A 67 -6.00 0.63 -8.26
N ARG A 68 -5.72 1.91 -8.05
CA ARG A 68 -6.61 3.01 -8.47
C ARG A 68 -6.83 3.04 -9.97
N ALA A 69 -5.80 2.83 -10.78
CA ALA A 69 -5.90 2.79 -12.25
C ALA A 69 -6.76 1.62 -12.72
N ILE A 70 -6.54 0.41 -12.17
CA ILE A 70 -7.31 -0.78 -12.52
C ILE A 70 -8.77 -0.63 -12.09
N THR A 71 -9.05 -0.20 -10.85
CA THR A 71 -10.42 -0.07 -10.33
C THR A 71 -11.20 1.06 -10.98
N ALA A 72 -10.53 2.12 -11.44
CA ALA A 72 -11.18 3.19 -12.20
C ALA A 72 -11.66 2.71 -13.58
N ALA A 73 -10.90 1.83 -14.24
CA ALA A 73 -11.27 1.22 -15.52
C ALA A 73 -12.20 0.01 -15.35
N HIS A 74 -12.05 -0.73 -14.26
CA HIS A 74 -12.75 -1.98 -13.94
C HIS A 74 -13.27 -1.95 -12.50
N PRO A 75 -14.43 -1.34 -12.22
CA PRO A 75 -15.00 -1.24 -10.87
C PRO A 75 -15.28 -2.60 -10.19
N GLU A 76 -15.39 -3.66 -10.98
CA GLU A 76 -15.59 -5.04 -10.52
C GLU A 76 -14.27 -5.76 -10.17
N ALA A 77 -13.10 -5.14 -10.41
CA ALA A 77 -11.81 -5.76 -10.16
C ALA A 77 -11.65 -6.15 -8.67
N ARG A 78 -11.19 -7.36 -8.44
CA ARG A 78 -10.97 -7.89 -7.10
C ARG A 78 -9.49 -7.90 -6.79
N ILE A 79 -9.04 -6.88 -6.07
CA ILE A 79 -7.63 -6.68 -5.77
C ILE A 79 -7.41 -6.82 -4.27
N ILE A 80 -6.52 -7.74 -3.87
CA ILE A 80 -6.04 -7.91 -2.51
C ILE A 80 -4.67 -7.23 -2.43
N ALA A 81 -4.54 -6.22 -1.58
CA ALA A 81 -3.27 -5.57 -1.31
C ALA A 81 -2.37 -6.46 -0.46
N LEU A 82 -1.11 -6.59 -0.83
CA LEU A 82 -0.06 -7.27 -0.09
C LEU A 82 0.91 -6.25 0.49
N THR A 83 1.38 -6.47 1.72
CA THR A 83 2.37 -5.59 2.34
C THR A 83 3.21 -6.31 3.38
N SER A 84 4.45 -5.87 3.53
CA SER A 84 5.33 -6.28 4.63
C SER A 84 5.16 -5.40 5.88
N TYR A 85 4.37 -4.32 5.78
CA TYR A 85 4.22 -3.33 6.84
C TYR A 85 2.78 -3.24 7.31
N GLU A 86 2.63 -3.05 8.62
CA GLU A 86 1.33 -2.93 9.28
C GLU A 86 0.88 -1.46 9.48
N GLY A 87 1.34 -0.53 8.62
CA GLY A 87 0.99 0.89 8.76
C GLY A 87 -0.48 1.16 8.43
N ASP A 88 -1.21 1.77 9.35
CA ASP A 88 -2.65 2.04 9.23
C ASP A 88 -2.99 2.89 7.99
N ALA A 89 -2.10 3.84 7.64
CA ALA A 89 -2.27 4.68 6.45
C ALA A 89 -2.18 3.90 5.14
N ASP A 90 -1.34 2.87 5.05
CA ASP A 90 -1.22 2.02 3.86
C ASP A 90 -2.47 1.17 3.68
N ILE A 91 -3.02 0.62 4.77
CA ILE A 91 -4.28 -0.13 4.77
C ILE A 91 -5.40 0.77 4.24
N TYR A 92 -5.56 1.97 4.84
CA TYR A 92 -6.60 2.91 4.45
C TYR A 92 -6.47 3.32 2.98
N ARG A 93 -5.26 3.70 2.54
CA ARG A 93 -5.01 4.13 1.15
C ARG A 93 -5.29 3.03 0.13
N ALA A 94 -4.96 1.78 0.44
CA ALA A 94 -5.24 0.65 -0.45
C ALA A 94 -6.75 0.40 -0.59
N LEU A 95 -7.49 0.43 0.53
CA LEU A 95 -8.94 0.25 0.51
C LEU A 95 -9.66 1.43 -0.15
N ASP A 96 -9.22 2.68 0.08
CA ASP A 96 -9.73 3.88 -0.59
C ASP A 96 -9.46 3.85 -2.11
N ALA A 97 -8.33 3.29 -2.53
CA ALA A 97 -8.02 3.07 -3.94
C ALA A 97 -8.88 1.98 -4.61
N GLY A 98 -9.67 1.23 -3.83
CA GLY A 98 -10.61 0.23 -4.33
C GLY A 98 -10.18 -1.22 -4.09
N ALA A 99 -9.14 -1.49 -3.28
CA ALA A 99 -8.82 -2.85 -2.91
C ALA A 99 -9.99 -3.51 -2.14
N CYS A 100 -10.33 -4.75 -2.49
CA CYS A 100 -11.36 -5.52 -1.80
C CYS A 100 -10.81 -6.26 -0.57
N GLY A 101 -9.49 -6.28 -0.40
CA GLY A 101 -8.84 -6.98 0.69
C GLY A 101 -7.43 -6.52 0.95
N TYR A 102 -6.89 -7.01 2.06
CA TYR A 102 -5.55 -6.69 2.54
C TYR A 102 -4.94 -7.91 3.23
N LEU A 103 -3.68 -8.23 2.94
CA LEU A 103 -2.92 -9.29 3.59
C LEU A 103 -1.51 -8.83 3.93
N ILE A 104 -1.02 -9.28 5.07
CA ILE A 104 0.38 -9.08 5.47
C ILE A 104 1.21 -10.21 4.84
N LYS A 105 2.35 -9.88 4.21
CA LYS A 105 3.19 -10.85 3.49
C LYS A 105 3.69 -11.99 4.40
N ASP A 106 3.93 -11.73 5.67
CA ASP A 106 4.34 -12.75 6.64
C ASP A 106 3.26 -13.82 6.89
N MET A 107 2.00 -13.52 6.57
CA MET A 107 0.86 -14.43 6.74
C MET A 107 0.46 -15.15 5.43
N LEU A 108 1.13 -14.89 4.30
CA LEU A 108 0.76 -15.46 3.01
C LEU A 108 0.67 -16.98 3.04
N GLY A 109 1.64 -17.65 3.67
CA GLY A 109 1.71 -19.12 3.74
C GLY A 109 0.47 -19.80 4.32
N THR A 110 -0.31 -19.10 5.14
CA THR A 110 -1.49 -19.65 5.81
C THR A 110 -2.81 -19.08 5.30
N GLN A 111 -2.79 -17.90 4.67
CA GLN A 111 -4.01 -17.15 4.40
C GLN A 111 -4.28 -16.88 2.91
N VAL A 112 -3.25 -16.91 2.02
CA VAL A 112 -3.39 -16.48 0.64
C VAL A 112 -4.47 -17.24 -0.14
N VAL A 113 -4.51 -18.56 0.01
CA VAL A 113 -5.47 -19.43 -0.71
C VAL A 113 -6.92 -19.09 -0.31
N ASN A 114 -7.18 -18.98 1.00
CA ASN A 114 -8.50 -18.62 1.50
C ASN A 114 -8.89 -17.18 1.13
N ALA A 115 -7.94 -16.27 1.12
CA ALA A 115 -8.15 -14.89 0.69
C ALA A 115 -8.56 -14.81 -0.78
N VAL A 116 -7.86 -15.54 -1.65
CA VAL A 116 -8.20 -15.63 -3.08
C VAL A 116 -9.61 -16.17 -3.29
N ARG A 117 -9.97 -17.26 -2.61
CA ARG A 117 -11.35 -17.82 -2.69
C ARG A 117 -12.40 -16.82 -2.21
N THR A 118 -12.12 -16.14 -1.11
CA THR A 118 -13.03 -15.15 -0.52
C THR A 118 -13.24 -13.96 -1.46
N ALA A 119 -12.16 -13.43 -2.04
CA ALA A 119 -12.23 -12.34 -3.00
C ALA A 119 -12.93 -12.77 -4.30
N ALA A 120 -12.62 -13.98 -4.83
CA ALA A 120 -13.26 -14.52 -6.01
C ALA A 120 -14.80 -14.69 -5.82
N ALA A 121 -15.24 -14.93 -4.59
CA ALA A 121 -16.68 -14.96 -4.23
C ALA A 121 -17.29 -13.55 -4.06
N GLY A 122 -16.56 -12.46 -4.34
CA GLY A 122 -17.03 -11.08 -4.21
C GLY A 122 -17.10 -10.57 -2.78
N LYS A 123 -16.45 -11.25 -1.83
CA LYS A 123 -16.43 -10.84 -0.42
C LYS A 123 -15.15 -10.07 -0.12
N ARG A 124 -15.21 -9.17 0.88
CA ARG A 124 -14.02 -8.47 1.37
C ARG A 124 -13.12 -9.39 2.19
N VAL A 125 -11.82 -9.19 2.04
CA VAL A 125 -10.75 -9.91 2.75
C VAL A 125 -10.05 -8.93 3.68
N ILE A 126 -10.57 -8.80 4.91
CA ILE A 126 -9.99 -7.92 5.93
C ILE A 126 -9.74 -8.78 7.16
N PRO A 127 -8.47 -9.12 7.48
CA PRO A 127 -8.13 -9.82 8.71
C PRO A 127 -8.64 -9.08 9.95
N PRO A 128 -9.02 -9.77 11.04
CA PRO A 128 -9.53 -9.13 12.26
C PRO A 128 -8.60 -8.07 12.83
N GLU A 129 -7.28 -8.29 12.77
CA GLU A 129 -6.25 -7.37 13.22
C GLU A 129 -6.28 -6.06 12.43
N VAL A 130 -6.49 -6.16 11.11
CA VAL A 130 -6.64 -5.02 10.20
C VAL A 130 -7.98 -4.31 10.43
N ALA A 131 -9.05 -5.04 10.68
CA ALA A 131 -10.36 -4.46 10.96
C ALA A 131 -10.37 -3.65 12.26
N THR A 132 -9.70 -4.13 13.32
CA THR A 132 -9.54 -3.40 14.59
C THR A 132 -8.80 -2.09 14.36
N ARG A 133 -7.67 -2.11 13.63
CA ARG A 133 -6.90 -0.91 13.29
C ARG A 133 -7.68 0.08 12.46
N LEU A 134 -8.45 -0.39 11.48
CA LEU A 134 -9.33 0.48 10.68
C LEU A 134 -10.42 1.16 11.52
N ALA A 135 -10.95 0.47 12.53
CA ALA A 135 -11.94 1.04 13.44
C ALA A 135 -11.34 2.10 14.38
N GLU A 136 -10.08 1.91 14.78
CA GLU A 136 -9.33 2.86 15.60
C GLU A 136 -8.75 4.01 14.77
N PHE A 137 -8.54 3.79 13.48
CA PHE A 137 -8.02 4.78 12.55
C PHE A 137 -9.10 5.81 12.26
N THR A 138 -9.10 6.88 13.03
CA THR A 138 -9.87 8.08 12.67
C THR A 138 -9.12 8.78 11.53
N PRO A 139 -9.75 9.03 10.34
CA PRO A 139 -9.11 9.73 9.22
C PRO A 139 -8.90 11.23 9.53
N ARG A 140 -8.23 11.55 10.64
CA ARG A 140 -7.94 12.93 11.05
C ARG A 140 -6.63 13.47 10.50
N LEU A 141 -5.96 12.72 9.64
CA LEU A 141 -4.55 12.99 9.29
C LEU A 141 -4.33 13.08 7.79
N ASP A 142 -5.16 13.82 7.08
CA ASP A 142 -4.79 14.22 5.72
C ASP A 142 -3.66 15.25 5.80
N LEU A 143 -2.45 14.75 5.96
CA LEU A 143 -1.28 15.57 5.65
C LEU A 143 -1.35 15.91 4.16
N THR A 144 -1.25 17.18 3.85
CA THR A 144 -1.16 17.60 2.45
C THR A 144 0.09 17.00 1.80
N PRO A 145 0.13 16.83 0.46
CA PRO A 145 1.33 16.33 -0.23
C PRO A 145 2.60 17.11 0.15
N ARG A 146 2.47 18.40 0.43
CA ARG A 146 3.57 19.25 0.85
C ARG A 146 4.03 18.98 2.28
N GLU A 147 3.13 18.71 3.19
CA GLU A 147 3.44 18.32 4.56
C GLU A 147 4.13 16.95 4.60
N VAL A 148 3.69 16.00 3.78
CA VAL A 148 4.35 14.70 3.61
C VAL A 148 5.75 14.86 3.06
N GLU A 149 5.97 15.68 2.03
CA GLU A 149 7.30 15.96 1.46
C GLU A 149 8.24 16.56 2.50
N VAL A 150 7.80 17.57 3.25
CA VAL A 150 8.58 18.18 4.34
C VAL A 150 8.94 17.15 5.39
N LEU A 151 8.00 16.29 5.76
CA LEU A 151 8.20 15.24 6.76
C LEU A 151 9.20 14.17 6.29
N ARG A 152 9.16 13.76 5.01
CA ARG A 152 10.15 12.86 4.39
C ARG A 152 11.57 13.44 4.44
N LEU A 153 11.72 14.69 4.06
CA LEU A 153 13.04 15.37 4.13
C LEU A 153 13.52 15.50 5.57
N THR A 154 12.60 15.68 6.51
CA THR A 154 12.90 15.68 7.95
C THR A 154 13.40 14.31 8.42
N ALA A 155 12.77 13.24 7.96
CA ALA A 155 13.17 11.85 8.26
C ALA A 155 14.57 11.51 7.71
N LYS A 156 14.95 12.11 6.57
CA LYS A 156 16.33 12.03 6.02
C LYS A 156 17.36 12.87 6.80
N GLY A 157 16.97 13.49 7.90
CA GLY A 157 17.86 14.26 8.78
C GLY A 157 18.16 15.71 8.34
N LEU A 158 17.47 16.22 7.30
CA LEU A 158 17.71 17.59 6.82
C LEU A 158 17.22 18.63 7.82
N GLY A 159 18.00 19.71 8.00
CA GLY A 159 17.57 20.90 8.75
C GLY A 159 16.58 21.76 7.96
N ASN A 160 15.83 22.63 8.63
CA ASN A 160 14.80 23.46 7.99
C ASN A 160 15.33 24.29 6.82
N ARG A 161 16.56 24.79 6.93
CA ARG A 161 17.23 25.57 5.87
C ARG A 161 17.50 24.73 4.61
N ASP A 162 17.90 23.47 4.79
CA ASP A 162 18.18 22.57 3.67
C ASP A 162 16.89 22.07 3.05
N ILE A 163 15.89 21.74 3.87
CA ILE A 163 14.52 21.44 3.39
C ILE A 163 13.99 22.61 2.56
N ALA A 164 14.11 23.86 3.07
CA ALA A 164 13.66 25.06 2.37
C ALA A 164 14.31 25.20 0.98
N ARG A 165 15.61 24.90 0.88
CA ARG A 165 16.34 24.92 -0.39
C ARG A 165 15.83 23.85 -1.35
N VAL A 166 15.60 22.61 -0.87
CA VAL A 166 15.10 21.50 -1.69
C VAL A 166 13.72 21.80 -2.24
N ILE A 167 12.83 22.32 -1.40
CA ILE A 167 11.44 22.53 -1.78
C ILE A 167 11.17 23.91 -2.43
N GLY A 168 12.21 24.74 -2.60
CA GLY A 168 12.10 26.08 -3.21
C GLY A 168 11.25 27.05 -2.39
N ARG A 169 11.39 27.05 -1.07
CA ARG A 169 10.64 27.89 -0.13
C ARG A 169 11.56 28.51 0.92
N THR A 170 11.00 29.34 1.81
CA THR A 170 11.72 29.94 2.93
C THR A 170 11.77 28.97 4.12
N GLU A 171 12.78 29.16 5.00
CA GLU A 171 12.88 28.40 6.24
C GLU A 171 11.62 28.59 7.12
N GLU A 172 11.04 29.77 7.12
CA GLU A 172 9.82 30.05 7.86
C GLU A 172 8.63 29.24 7.35
N THR A 173 8.51 29.07 6.03
CA THR A 173 7.48 28.20 5.42
C THR A 173 7.64 26.75 5.89
N VAL A 174 8.87 26.26 5.98
CA VAL A 174 9.15 24.89 6.48
C VAL A 174 8.73 24.74 7.94
N LYS A 175 9.05 25.73 8.79
CA LYS A 175 8.60 25.73 10.20
C LYS A 175 7.08 25.69 10.33
N VAL A 176 6.39 26.45 9.49
CA VAL A 176 4.90 26.43 9.46
C VAL A 176 4.38 25.04 9.07
N HIS A 177 4.93 24.42 8.01
CA HIS A 177 4.54 23.06 7.63
C HIS A 177 4.79 22.05 8.75
N LEU A 178 5.97 22.08 9.38
CA LEU A 178 6.28 21.18 10.51
C LEU A 178 5.34 21.41 11.70
N LYS A 179 5.01 22.66 12.00
CA LYS A 179 4.02 22.96 13.05
C LYS A 179 2.65 22.36 12.74
N HIS A 180 2.19 22.48 11.49
CA HIS A 180 0.92 21.87 11.07
C HIS A 180 0.98 20.33 11.11
N VAL A 181 2.10 19.74 10.66
CA VAL A 181 2.34 18.30 10.76
C VAL A 181 2.24 17.84 12.21
N MET A 182 2.99 18.48 13.13
CA MET A 182 2.96 18.12 14.55
C MET A 182 1.56 18.26 15.16
N ALA A 183 0.83 19.33 14.83
CA ALA A 183 -0.53 19.53 15.30
C ALA A 183 -1.50 18.46 14.77
N LYS A 184 -1.38 18.08 13.49
CA LYS A 184 -2.21 17.04 12.87
C LYS A 184 -1.88 15.64 13.42
N LEU A 185 -0.62 15.38 13.75
CA LEU A 185 -0.17 14.12 14.33
C LEU A 185 -0.38 14.03 15.85
N ASP A 186 -0.80 15.14 16.47
CA ASP A 186 -0.96 15.29 17.92
C ASP A 186 0.34 14.96 18.68
N VAL A 187 1.46 15.55 18.21
CA VAL A 187 2.79 15.37 18.80
C VAL A 187 3.45 16.72 19.07
N THR A 188 4.40 16.74 19.99
CA THR A 188 5.07 17.98 20.42
C THR A 188 6.45 18.17 19.79
N GLY A 189 7.06 17.11 19.25
CA GLY A 189 8.42 17.08 18.74
C GLY A 189 8.55 16.60 17.30
N ARG A 190 9.53 17.17 16.56
CA ARG A 190 9.80 16.76 15.17
C ARG A 190 10.23 15.30 15.04
N THR A 191 11.01 14.79 16.00
CA THR A 191 11.45 13.39 16.02
C THR A 191 10.28 12.47 16.26
N GLU A 192 9.40 12.82 17.18
CA GLU A 192 8.17 12.10 17.47
C GLU A 192 7.25 12.08 16.23
N ALA A 193 7.12 13.22 15.53
CA ALA A 193 6.35 13.31 14.28
C ALA A 193 6.88 12.35 13.20
N VAL A 194 8.20 12.26 13.03
CA VAL A 194 8.84 11.33 12.10
C VAL A 194 8.60 9.87 12.52
N THR A 195 8.83 9.55 13.79
CA THR A 195 8.63 8.18 14.31
C THR A 195 7.19 7.73 14.13
N LEU A 196 6.24 8.56 14.52
CA LEU A 196 4.82 8.26 14.39
C LEU A 196 4.39 8.13 12.91
N ALA A 197 4.92 8.99 12.04
CA ALA A 197 4.62 8.94 10.62
C ALA A 197 5.16 7.67 9.94
N ILE A 198 6.33 7.17 10.36
CA ILE A 198 6.87 5.88 9.91
C ILE A 198 6.00 4.73 10.43
N GLN A 199 5.68 4.72 11.72
CA GLN A 199 4.83 3.69 12.33
C GLN A 199 3.44 3.60 11.68
N ARG A 200 2.88 4.74 11.28
CA ARG A 200 1.58 4.82 10.62
C ARG A 200 1.65 4.62 9.09
N GLY A 201 2.82 4.40 8.50
CA GLY A 201 3.00 4.24 7.06
C GLY A 201 2.72 5.51 6.24
N ILE A 202 2.76 6.71 6.87
CA ILE A 202 2.58 7.99 6.17
C ILE A 202 3.83 8.32 5.34
N ILE A 203 5.00 7.99 5.85
CA ILE A 203 6.30 8.10 5.18
C ILE A 203 7.10 6.81 5.39
N HIS A 204 8.06 6.58 4.50
CA HIS A 204 8.97 5.45 4.58
C HIS A 204 10.41 5.93 4.44
N LEU A 205 11.38 5.19 5.01
CA LEU A 205 12.78 5.58 4.98
C LEU A 205 13.42 5.36 3.60
N ASP A 206 12.83 4.50 2.78
CA ASP A 206 13.33 4.14 1.44
C ASP A 206 12.74 5.02 0.31
N ASP A 207 11.89 5.99 0.66
CA ASP A 207 11.25 6.94 -0.27
C ASP A 207 12.17 8.11 -0.70
#